data_7980adadb43af39e21b1b33f90044e47
#
_entry.id   7980adadb43af39e21b1b33f90044e47
#
_cell.length_a   1.000
_cell.length_b   1.000
_cell.length_c   1.000
_cell.angle_alpha   90.00
_cell.angle_beta   90.00
_cell.angle_gamma   90.00
#
_symmetry.space_group_name_H-M   'P 1'
#
loop_
_entity.id
_entity.type
_entity.pdbx_description
1 polymer ?
#
loop_
_entity_poly.entity_id
_entity_poly.type
_entity_poly.pdbx_seq_one_letter_code
_entity_poly.pdbx_strand_id
1 'polypeptide(L)'
;MKYYGFWRSLAACRVRIALALKGVKAEEISVNLMQGEQLKPDYRAVNPLAVLPSLILDDGSTPLFESMAIIEYLDETHPQPPLLPKDPKGRARVRGLAQIVACDGHPLIVPRVRNYLEKELKIDEPSRTKWCQHWLMEALTAVESHLAKEKETGKFCHGDSPTLADVCVATQVFGAKFFNCDTAPVPTVMRVFEQCMKIEAFDKSHPLKQPGAPKELKH
;
A
#
# COMPACT_ATOMS: atom_id res chain seq x y z
N MET A 1 5.36 -12.78 -15.48
CA MET A 1 4.41 -12.64 -14.34
C MET A 1 3.28 -11.71 -14.73
N LYS A 2 2.07 -11.96 -14.19
CA LYS A 2 0.90 -11.06 -14.29
C LYS A 2 0.50 -10.61 -12.90
N TYR A 3 0.09 -9.37 -12.77
CA TYR A 3 -0.27 -8.77 -11.50
C TYR A 3 -1.64 -8.11 -11.63
N TYR A 4 -2.58 -8.49 -10.78
CA TYR A 4 -3.91 -7.89 -10.72
C TYR A 4 -3.88 -6.66 -9.83
N GLY A 5 -4.18 -5.52 -10.40
CA GLY A 5 -4.13 -4.23 -9.74
C GLY A 5 -5.29 -3.30 -10.10
N PHE A 6 -5.30 -2.14 -9.49
CA PHE A 6 -6.19 -1.05 -9.81
C PHE A 6 -5.53 0.26 -9.39
N TRP A 7 -5.67 1.32 -10.18
CA TRP A 7 -4.98 2.58 -9.93
C TRP A 7 -5.17 3.11 -8.51
N ARG A 8 -6.39 3.00 -7.95
CA ARG A 8 -6.76 3.52 -6.62
C ARG A 8 -6.49 2.53 -5.47
N SER A 9 -6.13 1.29 -5.74
CA SER A 9 -5.84 0.31 -4.69
C SER A 9 -4.48 0.56 -4.06
N LEU A 10 -4.47 0.96 -2.79
CA LEU A 10 -3.24 1.21 -2.04
C LEU A 10 -2.44 -0.10 -1.83
N ALA A 11 -3.12 -1.22 -1.60
CA ALA A 11 -2.46 -2.52 -1.48
C ALA A 11 -1.81 -2.96 -2.81
N ALA A 12 -2.48 -2.71 -3.95
CA ALA A 12 -1.90 -2.94 -5.27
C ALA A 12 -0.72 -1.97 -5.53
N CYS A 13 -0.82 -0.73 -5.08
CA CYS A 13 0.27 0.24 -5.17
C CYS A 13 1.52 -0.22 -4.41
N ARG A 14 1.38 -0.86 -3.24
CA ARG A 14 2.53 -1.47 -2.52
C ARG A 14 3.29 -2.46 -3.39
N VAL A 15 2.57 -3.37 -4.04
CA VAL A 15 3.18 -4.39 -4.92
C VAL A 15 3.81 -3.74 -6.14
N ARG A 16 3.16 -2.73 -6.74
CA ARG A 16 3.71 -1.98 -7.87
C ARG A 16 5.04 -1.30 -7.51
N ILE A 17 5.12 -0.66 -6.34
CA ILE A 17 6.36 -0.06 -5.83
C ILE A 17 7.43 -1.14 -5.64
N ALA A 18 7.08 -2.27 -5.02
CA ALA A 18 8.04 -3.35 -4.79
C ALA A 18 8.56 -3.96 -6.10
N LEU A 19 7.69 -4.24 -7.07
CA LEU A 19 8.10 -4.69 -8.41
C LEU A 19 9.07 -3.70 -9.06
N ALA A 20 8.78 -2.41 -8.98
CA ALA A 20 9.64 -1.36 -9.53
C ALA A 20 10.99 -1.26 -8.80
N LEU A 21 11.02 -1.33 -7.46
CA LEU A 21 12.25 -1.33 -6.67
C LEU A 21 13.13 -2.53 -6.98
N LYS A 22 12.51 -3.70 -7.22
CA LYS A 22 13.20 -4.95 -7.56
C LYS A 22 13.58 -5.04 -9.05
N GLY A 23 13.16 -4.11 -9.89
CA GLY A 23 13.35 -4.18 -11.33
C GLY A 23 12.62 -5.35 -12.00
N VAL A 24 11.60 -5.89 -11.33
CA VAL A 24 10.82 -7.03 -11.82
C VAL A 24 9.68 -6.56 -12.71
N LYS A 25 9.61 -7.09 -13.92
CA LYS A 25 8.54 -6.78 -14.87
C LYS A 25 7.34 -7.70 -14.64
N ALA A 26 6.17 -7.12 -14.49
CA ALA A 26 4.90 -7.83 -14.46
C ALA A 26 3.87 -7.07 -15.31
N GLU A 27 3.06 -7.81 -16.07
CA GLU A 27 1.92 -7.25 -16.80
C GLU A 27 0.81 -6.91 -15.78
N GLU A 28 0.41 -5.64 -15.70
CA GLU A 28 -0.70 -5.25 -14.83
C GLU A 28 -2.04 -5.49 -15.52
N ILE A 29 -2.88 -6.33 -14.92
CA ILE A 29 -4.27 -6.55 -15.32
C ILE A 29 -5.15 -5.72 -14.39
N SER A 30 -5.83 -4.72 -14.94
CA SER A 30 -6.71 -3.86 -14.16
C SER A 30 -8.00 -4.57 -13.79
N VAL A 31 -8.37 -4.51 -12.50
CA VAL A 31 -9.65 -4.98 -11.96
C VAL A 31 -10.35 -3.79 -11.28
N ASN A 32 -11.40 -3.28 -11.91
CA ASN A 32 -12.07 -2.06 -11.47
C ASN A 32 -12.89 -2.29 -10.19
N LEU A 33 -12.33 -1.92 -9.05
CA LEU A 33 -12.98 -2.03 -7.74
C LEU A 33 -14.24 -1.17 -7.62
N MET A 34 -14.34 -0.08 -8.36
CA MET A 34 -15.49 0.83 -8.31
C MET A 34 -16.70 0.25 -9.06
N GLN A 35 -16.45 -0.62 -10.05
CA GLN A 35 -17.48 -1.36 -10.78
C GLN A 35 -17.73 -2.76 -10.23
N GLY A 36 -17.08 -3.14 -9.13
CA GLY A 36 -17.25 -4.44 -8.50
C GLY A 36 -16.66 -5.62 -9.28
N GLU A 37 -15.71 -5.38 -10.20
CA GLU A 37 -15.13 -6.43 -11.02
C GLU A 37 -14.44 -7.53 -10.20
N GLN A 38 -13.91 -7.20 -9.03
CA GLN A 38 -13.32 -8.16 -8.09
C GLN A 38 -14.35 -9.18 -7.55
N LEU A 39 -15.63 -8.88 -7.65
CA LEU A 39 -16.72 -9.77 -7.20
C LEU A 39 -17.17 -10.78 -8.26
N LYS A 40 -16.71 -10.61 -9.51
CA LYS A 40 -17.04 -11.53 -10.62
C LYS A 40 -16.40 -12.90 -10.42
N PRO A 41 -17.02 -13.97 -10.91
CA PRO A 41 -16.52 -15.35 -10.77
C PRO A 41 -15.07 -15.51 -11.23
N ASP A 42 -14.69 -14.90 -12.35
CA ASP A 42 -13.35 -15.02 -12.94
C ASP A 42 -12.26 -14.52 -11.98
N TYR A 43 -12.47 -13.37 -11.33
CA TYR A 43 -11.49 -12.88 -10.36
C TYR A 43 -11.57 -13.64 -9.03
N ARG A 44 -12.75 -14.08 -8.59
CA ARG A 44 -12.88 -14.92 -7.41
C ARG A 44 -12.18 -16.27 -7.54
N ALA A 45 -12.02 -16.78 -8.75
CA ALA A 45 -11.21 -17.97 -9.02
C ALA A 45 -9.70 -17.70 -8.80
N VAL A 46 -9.25 -16.47 -9.00
CA VAL A 46 -7.86 -16.02 -8.72
C VAL A 46 -7.67 -15.72 -7.24
N ASN A 47 -8.61 -15.01 -6.62
CA ASN A 47 -8.56 -14.67 -5.20
C ASN A 47 -9.97 -14.76 -4.58
N PRO A 48 -10.25 -15.83 -3.81
CA PRO A 48 -11.57 -16.05 -3.20
C PRO A 48 -12.02 -14.92 -2.26
N LEU A 49 -11.09 -14.20 -1.63
CA LEU A 49 -11.41 -13.04 -0.79
C LEU A 49 -11.92 -11.84 -1.61
N ALA A 50 -11.76 -11.87 -2.95
CA ALA A 50 -12.18 -10.81 -3.87
C ALA A 50 -11.57 -9.43 -3.53
N VAL A 51 -10.28 -9.42 -3.24
CA VAL A 51 -9.49 -8.20 -2.99
C VAL A 51 -8.24 -8.16 -3.87
N LEU A 52 -7.67 -6.99 -4.05
CA LEU A 52 -6.39 -6.77 -4.73
C LEU A 52 -5.28 -6.55 -3.70
N PRO A 53 -4.03 -6.88 -4.04
CA PRO A 53 -3.56 -7.47 -5.29
C PRO A 53 -3.55 -8.99 -5.32
N SER A 54 -3.31 -9.56 -6.52
CA SER A 54 -2.86 -10.92 -6.70
C SER A 54 -1.73 -10.96 -7.73
N LEU A 55 -0.75 -11.86 -7.56
CA LEU A 55 0.38 -12.05 -8.47
C LEU A 55 0.38 -13.47 -9.01
N ILE A 56 0.39 -13.61 -10.33
CA ILE A 56 0.50 -14.89 -11.04
C ILE A 56 1.93 -15.02 -11.57
N LEU A 57 2.59 -16.10 -11.18
CA LEU A 57 3.92 -16.44 -11.66
C LEU A 57 3.84 -17.13 -13.04
N ASP A 58 4.96 -17.15 -13.76
CA ASP A 58 5.04 -17.75 -15.09
C ASP A 58 5.16 -19.28 -15.04
N ASP A 59 5.36 -19.86 -13.87
CA ASP A 59 5.50 -21.31 -13.63
C ASP A 59 4.15 -22.07 -13.54
N GLY A 60 3.03 -21.34 -13.67
CA GLY A 60 1.69 -21.92 -13.56
C GLY A 60 1.25 -22.27 -12.13
N SER A 61 2.00 -21.85 -11.13
CA SER A 61 1.65 -22.08 -9.73
C SER A 61 0.37 -21.32 -9.30
N THR A 62 -0.13 -21.64 -8.12
CA THR A 62 -1.25 -20.94 -7.49
C THR A 62 -0.95 -19.45 -7.34
N PRO A 63 -1.89 -18.55 -7.68
CA PRO A 63 -1.69 -17.13 -7.51
C PRO A 63 -1.28 -16.76 -6.07
N LEU A 64 -0.29 -15.88 -5.94
CA LEU A 64 0.05 -15.27 -4.67
C LEU A 64 -0.94 -14.15 -4.36
N PHE A 65 -1.31 -14.04 -3.10
CA PHE A 65 -2.26 -13.04 -2.60
C PHE A 65 -1.73 -12.39 -1.33
N GLU A 66 -2.37 -11.30 -0.89
CA GLU A 66 -1.92 -10.40 0.16
C GLU A 66 -0.65 -9.62 -0.19
N SER A 67 -0.75 -8.29 -0.17
CA SER A 67 0.34 -7.41 -0.63
C SER A 67 1.63 -7.62 0.14
N MET A 68 1.57 -7.90 1.44
CA MET A 68 2.74 -8.11 2.28
C MET A 68 3.44 -9.42 1.92
N ALA A 69 2.67 -10.51 1.76
CA ALA A 69 3.22 -11.80 1.37
C ALA A 69 3.86 -11.74 -0.04
N ILE A 70 3.21 -11.06 -0.99
CA ILE A 70 3.76 -10.86 -2.33
C ILE A 70 5.08 -10.08 -2.28
N ILE A 71 5.18 -9.03 -1.46
CA ILE A 71 6.40 -8.22 -1.35
C ILE A 71 7.53 -9.02 -0.69
N GLU A 72 7.22 -9.80 0.35
CA GLU A 72 8.24 -10.67 0.97
C GLU A 72 8.70 -11.76 0.00
N TYR A 73 7.81 -12.37 -0.76
CA TYR A 73 8.19 -13.30 -1.84
C TYR A 73 9.13 -12.64 -2.86
N LEU A 74 8.82 -11.41 -3.28
CA LEU A 74 9.68 -10.66 -4.20
C LEU A 74 11.05 -10.34 -3.57
N ASP A 75 11.09 -10.03 -2.27
CA ASP A 75 12.34 -9.75 -1.55
C ASP A 75 13.23 -10.99 -1.41
N GLU A 76 12.62 -12.16 -1.20
CA GLU A 76 13.34 -13.45 -1.09
C GLU A 76 13.84 -13.95 -2.45
N THR A 77 13.03 -13.82 -3.51
CA THR A 77 13.39 -14.31 -4.85
C THR A 77 14.25 -13.32 -5.65
N HIS A 78 14.17 -12.03 -5.32
CA HIS A 78 14.94 -10.94 -5.91
C HIS A 78 15.60 -10.13 -4.78
N PRO A 79 16.67 -10.67 -4.13
CA PRO A 79 17.18 -10.13 -2.87
C PRO A 79 17.84 -8.74 -2.99
N GLN A 80 18.05 -8.20 -4.19
CA GLN A 80 18.66 -6.89 -4.39
C GLN A 80 17.73 -5.92 -5.14
N PRO A 81 17.62 -4.69 -4.64
CA PRO A 81 18.01 -4.20 -3.32
C PRO A 81 17.13 -4.82 -2.21
N PRO A 82 17.65 -5.06 -0.99
CA PRO A 82 16.87 -5.67 0.08
C PRO A 82 15.82 -4.69 0.62
N LEU A 83 14.60 -5.18 0.88
CA LEU A 83 13.54 -4.41 1.52
C LEU A 83 13.47 -4.64 3.03
N LEU A 84 14.28 -5.56 3.56
CA LEU A 84 14.40 -5.85 4.99
C LEU A 84 15.87 -5.78 5.41
N PRO A 85 16.16 -5.26 6.63
CA PRO A 85 17.50 -5.29 7.21
C PRO A 85 18.03 -6.72 7.37
N LYS A 86 19.35 -6.85 7.57
CA LYS A 86 19.99 -8.17 7.76
C LYS A 86 19.71 -8.74 9.17
N ASP A 87 19.71 -7.88 10.19
CA ASP A 87 19.56 -8.32 11.57
C ASP A 87 18.09 -8.58 11.94
N PRO A 88 17.83 -9.56 12.83
CA PRO A 88 16.46 -9.95 13.19
C PRO A 88 15.64 -8.82 13.85
N LYS A 89 16.27 -7.97 14.66
CA LYS A 89 15.59 -6.87 15.35
C LYS A 89 15.15 -5.78 14.37
N GLY A 90 16.03 -5.40 13.45
CA GLY A 90 15.71 -4.47 12.36
C GLY A 90 14.59 -5.02 11.47
N ARG A 91 14.64 -6.31 11.10
CA ARG A 91 13.57 -6.98 10.33
C ARG A 91 12.23 -6.91 11.07
N ALA A 92 12.22 -7.19 12.37
CA ALA A 92 11.01 -7.11 13.18
C ALA A 92 10.45 -5.68 13.23
N ARG A 93 11.31 -4.67 13.43
CA ARG A 93 10.92 -3.26 13.42
C ARG A 93 10.32 -2.82 12.09
N VAL A 94 10.98 -3.13 10.97
CA VAL A 94 10.48 -2.79 9.63
C VAL A 94 9.12 -3.44 9.35
N ARG A 95 8.96 -4.72 9.71
CA ARG A 95 7.67 -5.40 9.59
C ARG A 95 6.60 -4.79 10.50
N GLY A 96 6.96 -4.44 11.74
CA GLY A 96 6.03 -3.78 12.68
C GLY A 96 5.48 -2.47 12.11
N LEU A 97 6.35 -1.58 11.63
CA LEU A 97 5.94 -0.33 10.99
C LEU A 97 5.06 -0.58 9.74
N ALA A 98 5.41 -1.57 8.92
CA ALA A 98 4.64 -1.93 7.76
C ALA A 98 3.25 -2.49 8.13
N GLN A 99 3.16 -3.27 9.21
CA GLN A 99 1.91 -3.89 9.68
C GLN A 99 0.96 -2.89 10.35
N ILE A 100 1.45 -1.87 11.05
CA ILE A 100 0.60 -0.74 11.52
C ILE A 100 -0.23 -0.20 10.35
N VAL A 101 0.39 -0.05 9.18
CA VAL A 101 -0.34 0.37 7.98
C VAL A 101 -1.19 -0.76 7.40
N ALA A 102 -0.60 -1.92 7.17
CA ALA A 102 -1.23 -2.99 6.39
C ALA A 102 -2.31 -3.76 7.15
N CYS A 103 -2.21 -3.85 8.48
CA CYS A 103 -3.13 -4.63 9.33
C CYS A 103 -4.07 -3.75 10.15
N ASP A 104 -3.61 -2.58 10.61
CA ASP A 104 -4.38 -1.79 11.58
C ASP A 104 -5.07 -0.56 10.95
N GLY A 105 -4.46 0.07 9.93
CA GLY A 105 -5.05 1.25 9.30
C GLY A 105 -5.76 0.98 7.98
N HIS A 106 -5.04 0.52 6.97
CA HIS A 106 -5.56 0.36 5.62
C HIS A 106 -6.79 -0.57 5.50
N PRO A 107 -6.89 -1.72 6.20
CA PRO A 107 -8.04 -2.61 6.07
C PRO A 107 -9.37 -1.98 6.46
N LEU A 108 -9.35 -0.94 7.29
CA LEU A 108 -10.54 -0.26 7.79
C LEU A 108 -11.12 0.77 6.79
N ILE A 109 -10.35 1.11 5.74
CA ILE A 109 -10.76 2.13 4.76
C ILE A 109 -11.03 1.58 3.36
N VAL A 110 -10.88 0.27 3.17
CA VAL A 110 -11.05 -0.38 1.86
C VAL A 110 -12.50 -0.38 1.38
N PRO A 111 -12.77 -0.52 0.06
CA PRO A 111 -14.13 -0.45 -0.49
C PRO A 111 -15.13 -1.40 0.19
N ARG A 112 -14.74 -2.63 0.55
CA ARG A 112 -15.64 -3.59 1.22
C ARG A 112 -16.18 -3.06 2.55
N VAL A 113 -15.33 -2.39 3.35
CA VAL A 113 -15.74 -1.79 4.64
C VAL A 113 -16.64 -0.59 4.39
N ARG A 114 -16.23 0.33 3.50
CA ARG A 114 -17.04 1.52 3.18
C ARG A 114 -18.40 1.16 2.59
N ASN A 115 -18.45 0.13 1.73
CA ASN A 115 -19.70 -0.37 1.17
C ASN A 115 -20.60 -0.98 2.26
N TYR A 116 -20.04 -1.68 3.24
CA TYR A 116 -20.80 -2.22 4.36
C TYR A 116 -21.37 -1.10 5.25
N LEU A 117 -20.55 -0.11 5.59
CA LEU A 117 -21.00 1.07 6.33
C LEU A 117 -22.16 1.79 5.61
N GLU A 118 -22.09 1.92 4.28
CA GLU A 118 -23.11 2.57 3.47
C GLU A 118 -24.37 1.72 3.33
N LYS A 119 -24.22 0.47 2.87
CA LYS A 119 -25.35 -0.34 2.43
C LYS A 119 -26.08 -1.01 3.59
N GLU A 120 -25.34 -1.52 4.57
CA GLU A 120 -25.91 -2.25 5.71
C GLU A 120 -26.19 -1.32 6.88
N LEU A 121 -25.23 -0.48 7.25
CA LEU A 121 -25.38 0.41 8.42
C LEU A 121 -25.97 1.79 8.06
N LYS A 122 -26.22 2.08 6.77
CA LYS A 122 -26.82 3.34 6.27
C LYS A 122 -26.07 4.60 6.72
N ILE A 123 -24.76 4.49 6.91
CA ILE A 123 -23.91 5.62 7.27
C ILE A 123 -23.75 6.56 6.07
N ASP A 124 -23.98 7.86 6.27
CA ASP A 124 -23.86 8.88 5.23
C ASP A 124 -22.41 9.07 4.75
N GLU A 125 -22.24 9.72 3.60
CA GLU A 125 -20.92 9.92 3.02
C GLU A 125 -19.98 10.78 3.90
N PRO A 126 -20.40 11.91 4.50
CA PRO A 126 -19.54 12.68 5.39
C PRO A 126 -19.02 11.86 6.58
N SER A 127 -19.86 11.01 7.17
CA SER A 127 -19.48 10.15 8.30
C SER A 127 -18.52 9.04 7.87
N ARG A 128 -18.74 8.44 6.67
CA ARG A 128 -17.80 7.47 6.09
C ARG A 128 -16.44 8.11 5.75
N THR A 129 -16.44 9.36 5.30
CA THR A 129 -15.21 10.12 5.05
C THR A 129 -14.45 10.36 6.35
N LYS A 130 -15.14 10.79 7.44
CA LYS A 130 -14.53 10.93 8.77
C LYS A 130 -13.98 9.60 9.29
N TRP A 131 -14.69 8.49 9.09
CA TRP A 131 -14.18 7.15 9.40
C TRP A 131 -12.85 6.88 8.70
N CYS A 132 -12.76 7.13 7.40
CA CYS A 132 -11.52 6.92 6.66
C CYS A 132 -10.39 7.84 7.15
N GLN A 133 -10.69 9.12 7.38
CA GLN A 133 -9.72 10.09 7.92
C GLN A 133 -9.19 9.65 9.28
N HIS A 134 -10.07 9.21 10.18
CA HIS A 134 -9.70 8.74 11.51
C HIS A 134 -8.68 7.57 11.42
N TRP A 135 -9.03 6.49 10.74
CA TRP A 135 -8.18 5.30 10.69
C TRP A 135 -6.90 5.50 9.86
N LEU A 136 -6.92 6.37 8.89
CA LEU A 136 -5.71 6.78 8.17
C LEU A 136 -4.74 7.49 9.10
N MET A 137 -5.24 8.45 9.89
CA MET A 137 -4.40 9.26 10.76
C MET A 137 -3.97 8.52 12.03
N GLU A 138 -4.79 7.62 12.58
CA GLU A 138 -4.39 6.75 13.70
C GLU A 138 -3.14 5.93 13.33
N ALA A 139 -3.15 5.27 12.18
CA ALA A 139 -2.00 4.52 11.72
C ALA A 139 -0.77 5.42 11.45
N LEU A 140 -0.96 6.57 10.80
CA LEU A 140 0.16 7.49 10.53
C LEU A 140 0.73 8.11 11.82
N THR A 141 -0.11 8.40 12.81
CA THR A 141 0.32 8.93 14.12
C THR A 141 1.10 7.89 14.92
N ALA A 142 0.68 6.62 14.87
CA ALA A 142 1.43 5.53 15.47
C ALA A 142 2.82 5.38 14.81
N VAL A 143 2.87 5.39 13.48
CA VAL A 143 4.14 5.36 12.72
C VAL A 143 5.00 6.59 13.07
N GLU A 144 4.44 7.80 13.10
CA GLU A 144 5.15 9.03 13.49
C GLU A 144 5.82 8.88 14.86
N SER A 145 5.09 8.31 15.83
CA SER A 145 5.60 8.11 17.20
C SER A 145 6.85 7.24 17.25
N HIS A 146 6.91 6.21 16.37
CA HIS A 146 8.10 5.37 16.20
C HIS A 146 9.21 6.12 15.46
N LEU A 147 8.90 6.71 14.30
CA LEU A 147 9.91 7.36 13.46
C LEU A 147 10.58 8.56 14.14
N ALA A 148 9.83 9.35 14.91
CA ALA A 148 10.35 10.53 15.57
C ALA A 148 11.27 10.21 16.77
N LYS A 149 11.10 9.05 17.42
CA LYS A 149 11.78 8.72 18.68
C LYS A 149 12.93 7.72 18.51
N GLU A 150 12.88 6.89 17.49
CA GLU A 150 13.79 5.75 17.35
C GLU A 150 14.98 6.13 16.46
N LYS A 151 16.18 5.83 16.96
CA LYS A 151 17.47 6.17 16.31
C LYS A 151 17.71 5.44 14.99
N GLU A 152 16.98 4.35 14.77
CA GLU A 152 17.01 3.55 13.55
C GLU A 152 16.37 4.27 12.35
N THR A 153 15.60 5.32 12.61
CA THR A 153 15.03 6.19 11.58
C THR A 153 16.13 7.04 10.95
N GLY A 154 16.33 6.87 9.65
CA GLY A 154 17.29 7.66 8.87
C GLY A 154 16.59 8.55 7.84
N LYS A 155 17.10 8.54 6.62
CA LYS A 155 16.40 9.16 5.47
C LYS A 155 15.05 8.50 5.22
N PHE A 156 14.96 7.19 5.48
CA PHE A 156 13.77 6.37 5.36
C PHE A 156 13.30 5.85 6.72
N CYS A 157 12.26 5.06 6.74
CA CYS A 157 11.71 4.48 7.97
C CYS A 157 12.74 3.69 8.77
N HIS A 158 13.73 3.09 8.10
CA HIS A 158 14.84 2.39 8.74
C HIS A 158 16.12 2.60 7.94
N GLY A 159 17.03 3.42 8.48
CA GLY A 159 18.29 3.75 7.82
C GLY A 159 18.16 4.63 6.59
N ASP A 160 19.08 4.47 5.63
CA ASP A 160 19.25 5.38 4.50
C ASP A 160 18.87 4.76 3.15
N SER A 161 18.22 3.61 3.16
CA SER A 161 17.68 2.93 1.99
C SER A 161 16.20 2.58 2.20
N PRO A 162 15.37 2.57 1.13
CA PRO A 162 13.97 2.21 1.25
C PRO A 162 13.79 0.78 1.75
N THR A 163 12.82 0.59 2.61
CA THR A 163 12.43 -0.71 3.17
C THR A 163 10.96 -1.01 2.89
N LEU A 164 10.50 -2.20 3.27
CA LEU A 164 9.09 -2.58 3.26
C LEU A 164 8.21 -1.58 4.03
N ALA A 165 8.72 -0.99 5.12
CA ALA A 165 8.01 0.04 5.89
C ALA A 165 7.72 1.28 5.02
N ASP A 166 8.70 1.73 4.24
CA ASP A 166 8.56 2.89 3.37
C ASP A 166 7.51 2.66 2.28
N VAL A 167 7.47 1.45 1.72
CA VAL A 167 6.45 1.05 0.74
C VAL A 167 5.04 1.16 1.36
N CYS A 168 4.85 0.70 2.58
CA CYS A 168 3.57 0.77 3.27
C CYS A 168 3.21 2.20 3.67
N VAL A 169 4.14 2.92 4.28
CA VAL A 169 3.93 4.31 4.74
C VAL A 169 3.61 5.24 3.57
N ALA A 170 4.34 5.15 2.46
CA ALA A 170 4.06 5.97 1.29
C ALA A 170 2.65 5.74 0.75
N THR A 171 2.19 4.49 0.70
CA THR A 171 0.83 4.20 0.25
C THR A 171 -0.24 4.68 1.23
N GLN A 172 0.02 4.67 2.54
CA GLN A 172 -0.89 5.23 3.53
C GLN A 172 -1.02 6.75 3.37
N VAL A 173 0.10 7.45 3.11
CA VAL A 173 0.08 8.90 2.82
C VAL A 173 -0.71 9.19 1.54
N PHE A 174 -0.62 8.36 0.48
CA PHE A 174 -1.51 8.51 -0.67
C PHE A 174 -2.98 8.41 -0.26
N GLY A 175 -3.31 7.46 0.62
CA GLY A 175 -4.66 7.34 1.18
C GLY A 175 -5.08 8.60 1.94
N ALA A 176 -4.23 9.13 2.82
CA ALA A 176 -4.49 10.35 3.57
C ALA A 176 -4.76 11.55 2.63
N LYS A 177 -3.97 11.69 1.56
CA LYS A 177 -4.21 12.73 0.53
C LYS A 177 -5.53 12.54 -0.21
N PHE A 178 -5.93 11.29 -0.54
CA PHE A 178 -7.23 11.03 -1.18
C PHE A 178 -8.43 11.37 -0.33
N PHE A 179 -8.28 11.34 0.99
CA PHE A 179 -9.34 11.69 1.95
C PHE A 179 -9.15 13.07 2.56
N ASN A 180 -8.23 13.90 2.03
CA ASN A 180 -7.94 15.26 2.50
C ASN A 180 -7.65 15.32 4.01
N CYS A 181 -6.86 14.35 4.52
CA CYS A 181 -6.42 14.36 5.91
C CYS A 181 -5.42 15.49 6.15
N ASP A 182 -5.51 16.15 7.31
CA ASP A 182 -4.45 17.03 7.78
C ASP A 182 -3.23 16.20 8.19
N THR A 183 -2.11 16.39 7.50
CA THR A 183 -0.85 15.67 7.77
C THR A 183 0.16 16.49 8.58
N ALA A 184 -0.19 17.69 9.04
CA ALA A 184 0.67 18.51 9.89
C ALA A 184 1.11 17.80 11.18
N PRO A 185 0.29 16.93 11.82
CA PRO A 185 0.69 16.20 13.02
C PRO A 185 1.75 15.10 12.81
N VAL A 186 2.10 14.76 11.56
CA VAL A 186 3.01 13.64 11.24
C VAL A 186 4.21 14.10 10.39
N PRO A 187 5.03 15.05 10.88
CA PRO A 187 6.10 15.68 10.08
C PRO A 187 7.23 14.73 9.72
N THR A 188 7.57 13.73 10.56
CA THR A 188 8.63 12.77 10.24
C THR A 188 8.16 11.79 9.14
N VAL A 189 6.92 11.34 9.22
CA VAL A 189 6.28 10.55 8.16
C VAL A 189 6.31 11.31 6.83
N MET A 190 5.92 12.59 6.85
CA MET A 190 5.91 13.41 5.62
C MET A 190 7.31 13.62 5.06
N ARG A 191 8.33 13.85 5.91
CA ARG A 191 9.73 13.91 5.48
C ARG A 191 10.17 12.61 4.79
N VAL A 192 9.86 11.46 5.38
CA VAL A 192 10.18 10.14 4.80
C VAL A 192 9.43 9.95 3.48
N PHE A 193 8.15 10.28 3.44
CA PHE A 193 7.36 10.23 2.20
C PHE A 193 7.98 11.07 1.08
N GLU A 194 8.42 12.27 1.36
CA GLU A 194 9.10 13.14 0.38
C GLU A 194 10.42 12.53 -0.13
N GLN A 195 11.17 11.83 0.73
CA GLN A 195 12.35 11.09 0.28
C GLN A 195 11.97 9.91 -0.63
N CYS A 196 10.92 9.18 -0.29
CA CYS A 196 10.39 8.10 -1.14
C CYS A 196 10.02 8.64 -2.53
N MET A 197 9.34 9.79 -2.61
CA MET A 197 8.90 10.38 -3.88
C MET A 197 10.04 10.85 -4.79
N LYS A 198 11.27 10.99 -4.28
CA LYS A 198 12.47 11.26 -5.10
C LYS A 198 12.97 10.00 -5.82
N ILE A 199 12.49 8.82 -5.45
CA ILE A 199 12.86 7.55 -6.07
C ILE A 199 11.85 7.22 -7.15
N GLU A 200 12.35 6.97 -8.36
CA GLU A 200 11.53 6.71 -9.54
C GLU A 200 10.47 5.62 -9.34
N ALA A 201 10.82 4.54 -8.58
CA ALA A 201 9.92 3.45 -8.29
C ALA A 201 8.66 3.89 -7.54
N PHE A 202 8.77 4.81 -6.58
CA PHE A 202 7.63 5.37 -5.87
C PHE A 202 6.87 6.38 -6.73
N ASP A 203 7.59 7.28 -7.37
CA ASP A 203 6.99 8.34 -8.18
C ASP A 203 6.18 7.79 -9.36
N LYS A 204 6.77 6.85 -10.13
CA LYS A 204 6.06 6.19 -11.24
C LYS A 204 4.89 5.31 -10.77
N SER A 205 4.95 4.77 -9.55
CA SER A 205 3.89 3.94 -8.96
C SER A 205 2.76 4.76 -8.35
N HIS A 206 2.87 6.10 -8.32
CA HIS A 206 1.83 6.98 -7.78
C HIS A 206 0.46 6.64 -8.37
N PRO A 207 -0.60 6.48 -7.56
CA PRO A 207 -1.92 6.07 -8.03
C PRO A 207 -2.45 6.90 -9.19
N LEU A 208 -2.31 8.22 -9.13
CA LEU A 208 -2.80 9.14 -10.17
C LEU A 208 -1.99 9.09 -11.49
N LYS A 209 -0.82 8.46 -11.50
CA LYS A 209 -0.02 8.24 -12.71
C LYS A 209 -0.38 6.94 -13.44
N GLN A 210 -1.22 6.10 -12.84
CA GLN A 210 -1.57 4.81 -13.41
C GLN A 210 -2.65 4.90 -14.49
N PRO A 211 -2.70 3.93 -15.42
CA PRO A 211 -3.80 3.80 -16.37
C PRO A 211 -5.15 3.73 -15.64
N GLY A 212 -6.17 4.40 -16.19
CA GLY A 212 -7.52 4.44 -15.61
C GLY A 212 -7.71 5.46 -14.47
N ALA A 213 -6.65 6.16 -14.03
CA ALA A 213 -6.80 7.29 -13.10
C ALA A 213 -7.48 8.48 -13.81
N PRO A 214 -8.47 9.13 -13.17
CA PRO A 214 -9.15 10.29 -13.74
C PRO A 214 -8.18 11.42 -14.05
N LYS A 215 -8.33 12.06 -15.22
CA LYS A 215 -7.43 13.15 -15.64
C LYS A 215 -7.57 14.38 -14.73
N GLU A 216 -8.76 14.62 -14.22
CA GLU A 216 -9.11 15.76 -13.35
C GLU A 216 -8.39 15.71 -11.99
N LEU A 217 -7.92 14.54 -11.56
CA LEU A 217 -7.19 14.37 -10.31
C LEU A 217 -5.66 14.38 -10.47
N LYS A 218 -5.16 14.63 -11.68
CA LYS A 218 -3.72 14.57 -11.99
C LYS A 218 -2.96 15.88 -11.74
N HIS A 219 -3.53 16.80 -10.95
CA HIS A 219 -2.92 18.11 -10.64
C HIS A 219 -2.18 18.10 -9.31
#